data_44d1d7ca01c319673c411805eb83a219
#
_entry.id   44d1d7ca01c319673c411805eb83a219
#
_cell.length_a   1.000
_cell.length_b   1.000
_cell.length_c   1.000
_cell.angle_alpha   90.00
_cell.angle_beta   90.00
_cell.angle_gamma   90.00
#
_symmetry.space_group_name_H-M   'P 1'
#
loop_
_entity.id
_entity.type
_entity.pdbx_description
1 polymer ?
#
loop_
_entity_poly.entity_id
_entity_poly.type
_entity_poly.pdbx_seq_one_letter_code
_entity_poly.pdbx_strand_id
1 'polypeptide(L)'
;MEEAALAEMIAAIADGSITPDAAVQQLRRLPFADTGDALVDHHRSLRQGMPEVIYGPGKSPEQCVAIVQEMLEYNDGPVLITRVNDEQEASLSSIDMADAPPVVTAGCMLFRPPDPVQPQPRVLVVTAGTSDIPVADEAVITLAANGITANRLHDVGVAGLHRLLAHLDDVTSANAIIVIAGMEGALSSVIGGLTSCPVIAVPTSVGYGAGLDGVTALLAMHASCASGISVVGIDNGFGAAVALMRYLKQAGPQ
;
A
#
# COMPACT_ATOMS: atom_id res chain seq x y z
N MET A 1 13.78 8.70 -7.25
CA MET A 1 13.65 9.59 -8.45
C MET A 1 12.61 8.98 -9.37
N GLU A 2 11.59 9.75 -9.77
CA GLU A 2 10.54 9.32 -10.71
C GLU A 2 11.04 9.42 -12.17
N GLU A 3 10.42 8.65 -13.09
CA GLU A 3 10.78 8.67 -14.52
C GLU A 3 10.58 10.07 -15.13
N ALA A 4 9.50 10.76 -14.75
CA ALA A 4 9.22 12.12 -15.18
C ALA A 4 10.33 13.09 -14.73
N ALA A 5 10.74 13.03 -13.46
CA ALA A 5 11.83 13.88 -12.92
C ALA A 5 13.18 13.60 -13.60
N LEU A 6 13.46 12.34 -13.96
CA LEU A 6 14.67 12.00 -14.72
C LEU A 6 14.60 12.56 -16.16
N ALA A 7 13.43 12.48 -16.81
CA ALA A 7 13.23 13.05 -18.14
C ALA A 7 13.38 14.59 -18.13
N GLU A 8 12.80 15.26 -17.13
CA GLU A 8 12.98 16.72 -16.92
C GLU A 8 14.43 17.10 -16.69
N MET A 9 15.16 16.32 -15.88
CA MET A 9 16.60 16.56 -15.66
C MET A 9 17.40 16.43 -16.98
N ILE A 10 17.11 15.40 -17.78
CA ILE A 10 17.76 15.21 -19.09
C ILE A 10 17.45 16.40 -20.02
N ALA A 11 16.21 16.87 -20.04
CA ALA A 11 15.82 18.05 -20.83
C ALA A 11 16.55 19.31 -20.34
N ALA A 12 16.64 19.51 -19.01
CA ALA A 12 17.32 20.64 -18.40
C ALA A 12 18.86 20.63 -18.63
N ILE A 13 19.46 19.44 -18.78
CA ILE A 13 20.86 19.33 -19.21
C ILE A 13 20.98 19.73 -20.71
N ALA A 14 20.03 19.27 -21.54
CA ALA A 14 20.07 19.53 -22.98
C ALA A 14 19.88 21.02 -23.32
N ASP A 15 19.07 21.75 -22.56
CA ASP A 15 18.84 23.20 -22.73
C ASP A 15 19.84 24.08 -21.95
N GLY A 16 20.73 23.48 -21.12
CA GLY A 16 21.77 24.16 -20.37
C GLY A 16 21.31 24.80 -19.05
N SER A 17 20.06 24.57 -18.60
CA SER A 17 19.56 25.08 -17.32
C SER A 17 20.13 24.31 -16.11
N ILE A 18 20.58 23.08 -16.31
CA ILE A 18 21.36 22.29 -15.33
C ILE A 18 22.70 21.92 -15.94
N THR A 19 23.80 22.13 -15.19
CA THR A 19 25.12 21.70 -15.63
C THR A 19 25.30 20.19 -15.49
N PRO A 20 26.10 19.51 -16.36
CA PRO A 20 26.41 18.09 -16.21
C PRO A 20 26.94 17.72 -14.81
N ASP A 21 27.76 18.56 -14.20
CA ASP A 21 28.28 18.32 -12.85
C ASP A 21 27.17 18.34 -11.78
N ALA A 22 26.19 19.27 -11.88
CA ALA A 22 25.05 19.32 -10.99
C ALA A 22 24.17 18.08 -11.16
N ALA A 23 23.94 17.63 -12.39
CA ALA A 23 23.20 16.41 -12.68
C ALA A 23 23.90 15.15 -12.10
N VAL A 24 25.22 15.04 -12.26
CA VAL A 24 26.01 13.95 -11.67
C VAL A 24 25.89 13.94 -10.14
N GLN A 25 25.87 15.11 -9.48
CA GLN A 25 25.67 15.18 -8.03
C GLN A 25 24.26 14.66 -7.61
N GLN A 26 23.23 15.00 -8.35
CA GLN A 26 21.88 14.49 -8.09
C GLN A 26 21.77 12.98 -8.34
N LEU A 27 22.47 12.45 -9.35
CA LEU A 27 22.47 11.02 -9.68
C LEU A 27 23.36 10.16 -8.77
N ARG A 28 24.20 10.77 -7.91
CA ARG A 28 25.15 10.03 -7.03
C ARG A 28 24.48 9.06 -6.08
N ARG A 29 23.21 9.32 -5.69
CA ARG A 29 22.42 8.45 -4.79
C ARG A 29 21.80 7.25 -5.51
N LEU A 30 21.88 7.17 -6.82
CA LEU A 30 21.42 6.01 -7.56
C LEU A 30 22.51 4.92 -7.63
N PRO A 31 22.13 3.63 -7.52
CA PRO A 31 20.76 3.14 -7.32
C PRO A 31 20.32 3.12 -5.84
N PHE A 32 21.19 3.31 -4.88
CA PHE A 32 20.87 3.29 -3.45
C PHE A 32 21.81 4.23 -2.67
N ALA A 33 21.35 4.65 -1.49
CA ALA A 33 22.18 5.34 -0.50
C ALA A 33 22.43 4.45 0.72
N ASP A 34 23.65 4.50 1.24
CA ASP A 34 24.06 3.82 2.46
C ASP A 34 23.91 4.80 3.64
N THR A 35 23.02 4.51 4.58
CA THR A 35 22.81 5.28 5.81
C THR A 35 23.58 4.68 7.00
N GLY A 36 24.45 3.69 6.75
CA GLY A 36 25.21 2.95 7.75
C GLY A 36 24.49 1.67 8.17
N ASP A 37 23.23 1.76 8.58
CA ASP A 37 22.41 0.61 9.00
C ASP A 37 21.44 0.11 7.91
N ALA A 38 21.22 0.90 6.85
CA ALA A 38 20.30 0.54 5.78
C ALA A 38 20.81 1.03 4.41
N LEU A 39 20.46 0.26 3.37
CA LEU A 39 20.65 0.65 1.96
C LEU A 39 19.29 1.09 1.39
N VAL A 40 19.08 2.39 1.27
CA VAL A 40 17.82 2.98 0.77
C VAL A 40 17.78 2.91 -0.75
N ASP A 41 16.79 2.21 -1.33
CA ASP A 41 16.65 1.98 -2.77
C ASP A 41 15.99 3.18 -3.49
N HIS A 42 16.79 4.15 -3.91
CA HIS A 42 16.32 5.32 -4.67
C HIS A 42 15.94 5.00 -6.12
N HIS A 43 16.25 3.80 -6.63
CA HIS A 43 15.93 3.38 -8.00
C HIS A 43 14.59 2.63 -8.11
N ARG A 44 13.92 2.35 -6.98
CA ARG A 44 12.72 1.50 -6.96
C ARG A 44 11.56 2.10 -7.76
N SER A 45 11.33 3.41 -7.68
CA SER A 45 10.28 4.09 -8.46
C SER A 45 10.47 3.92 -9.96
N LEU A 46 11.71 4.03 -10.46
CA LEU A 46 12.03 3.79 -11.87
C LEU A 46 11.78 2.34 -12.32
N ARG A 47 12.09 1.35 -11.47
CA ARG A 47 11.90 -0.08 -11.81
C ARG A 47 10.48 -0.56 -11.64
N GLN A 48 9.77 -0.10 -10.62
CA GLN A 48 8.48 -0.64 -10.18
C GLN A 48 7.33 0.34 -10.31
N GLY A 49 7.61 1.61 -10.64
CA GLY A 49 6.62 2.67 -10.75
C GLY A 49 5.97 3.01 -9.40
N MET A 50 6.68 2.77 -8.29
CA MET A 50 6.28 3.15 -6.94
C MET A 50 7.54 3.33 -6.08
N PRO A 51 7.53 4.30 -5.13
CA PRO A 51 8.67 4.54 -4.25
C PRO A 51 8.94 3.34 -3.33
N GLU A 52 10.09 3.35 -2.67
CA GLU A 52 10.38 2.41 -1.61
C GLU A 52 9.42 2.62 -0.44
N VAL A 53 9.06 1.52 0.24
CA VAL A 53 8.21 1.53 1.42
C VAL A 53 8.98 0.89 2.57
N ILE A 54 8.97 1.58 3.70
CA ILE A 54 9.72 1.17 4.88
C ILE A 54 8.86 0.21 5.70
N TYR A 55 9.41 -0.94 6.04
CA TYR A 55 8.82 -1.90 6.96
C TYR A 55 9.37 -1.62 8.38
N GLY A 56 8.51 -1.13 9.29
CA GLY A 56 8.90 -0.71 10.65
C GLY A 56 9.41 -1.81 11.58
N PRO A 57 8.78 -3.03 11.62
CA PRO A 57 9.19 -4.07 12.54
C PRO A 57 10.67 -4.44 12.43
N GLY A 58 11.29 -4.61 13.60
CA GLY A 58 12.72 -4.97 13.69
C GLY A 58 13.70 -3.81 13.53
N LYS A 59 13.21 -2.59 13.25
CA LYS A 59 14.04 -1.37 13.22
C LYS A 59 13.93 -0.61 14.53
N SER A 60 15.01 0.07 14.93
CA SER A 60 14.93 1.03 16.03
C SER A 60 14.22 2.32 15.57
N PRO A 61 13.68 3.13 16.51
CA PRO A 61 13.13 4.44 16.18
C PRO A 61 14.10 5.33 15.40
N GLU A 62 15.38 5.35 15.77
CA GLU A 62 16.43 6.13 15.12
C GLU A 62 16.68 5.66 13.68
N GLN A 63 16.69 4.35 13.44
CA GLN A 63 16.81 3.78 12.12
C GLN A 63 15.61 4.17 11.22
N CYS A 64 14.39 4.13 11.77
CA CYS A 64 13.20 4.57 11.04
C CYS A 64 13.29 6.05 10.66
N VAL A 65 13.70 6.91 11.59
CA VAL A 65 13.88 8.35 11.35
C VAL A 65 14.95 8.59 10.30
N ALA A 66 16.11 7.94 10.40
CA ALA A 66 17.22 8.12 9.45
C ALA A 66 16.81 7.73 8.01
N ILE A 67 16.09 6.60 7.84
CA ILE A 67 15.63 6.15 6.53
C ILE A 67 14.56 7.12 5.96
N VAL A 68 13.58 7.54 6.78
CA VAL A 68 12.54 8.48 6.35
C VAL A 68 13.17 9.81 5.96
N GLN A 69 14.10 10.35 6.74
CA GLN A 69 14.79 11.61 6.42
C GLN A 69 15.60 11.51 5.12
N GLU A 70 16.34 10.43 4.91
CA GLU A 70 17.06 10.19 3.66
C GLU A 70 16.08 10.19 2.48
N MET A 71 14.93 9.49 2.60
CA MET A 71 13.94 9.47 1.53
C MET A 71 13.29 10.84 1.30
N LEU A 72 13.01 11.60 2.37
CA LEU A 72 12.42 12.95 2.26
C LEU A 72 13.39 13.97 1.67
N GLU A 73 14.71 13.81 1.90
CA GLU A 73 15.74 14.71 1.38
C GLU A 73 15.99 14.51 -0.11
N TYR A 74 15.96 13.23 -0.57
CA TYR A 74 16.38 12.89 -1.93
C TYR A 74 15.26 12.44 -2.87
N ASN A 75 14.01 12.41 -2.40
CA ASN A 75 12.83 12.15 -3.22
C ASN A 75 11.75 13.21 -2.97
N ASP A 76 11.14 13.70 -4.03
CA ASP A 76 10.01 14.64 -3.95
C ASP A 76 8.66 13.91 -3.75
N GLY A 77 8.63 12.61 -3.97
CA GLY A 77 7.43 11.77 -3.87
C GLY A 77 7.04 11.39 -2.44
N PRO A 78 5.96 10.62 -2.30
CA PRO A 78 5.47 10.14 -1.01
C PRO A 78 6.47 9.20 -0.34
N VAL A 79 6.53 9.24 1.00
CA VAL A 79 7.30 8.29 1.81
C VAL A 79 6.34 7.58 2.75
N LEU A 80 6.24 6.26 2.60
CA LEU A 80 5.36 5.41 3.40
C LEU A 80 6.21 4.51 4.31
N ILE A 81 5.87 4.49 5.59
CA ILE A 81 6.35 3.49 6.55
C ILE A 81 5.16 2.74 7.13
N THR A 82 5.25 1.42 7.22
CA THR A 82 4.17 0.55 7.70
C THR A 82 4.57 -0.21 8.95
N ARG A 83 3.56 -0.55 9.76
CA ARG A 83 3.69 -1.36 10.99
C ARG A 83 4.67 -0.80 12.00
N VAL A 84 4.64 0.51 12.18
CA VAL A 84 5.37 1.17 13.25
C VAL A 84 4.70 0.90 14.59
N ASN A 85 5.52 0.80 15.64
CA ASN A 85 5.05 0.79 17.03
C ASN A 85 4.97 2.23 17.59
N ASP A 86 4.44 2.38 18.79
CA ASP A 86 4.22 3.68 19.43
C ASP A 86 5.52 4.50 19.59
N GLU A 87 6.67 3.85 19.88
CA GLU A 87 7.96 4.53 20.04
C GLU A 87 8.49 5.05 18.70
N GLN A 88 8.35 4.23 17.65
CA GLN A 88 8.72 4.62 16.27
C GLN A 88 7.81 5.75 15.79
N GLU A 89 6.49 5.66 16.02
CA GLU A 89 5.51 6.70 15.64
C GLU A 89 5.82 8.03 16.33
N ALA A 90 6.10 7.99 17.64
CA ALA A 90 6.46 9.19 18.40
C ALA A 90 7.74 9.86 17.84
N SER A 91 8.77 9.06 17.53
CA SER A 91 10.03 9.56 16.98
C SER A 91 9.85 10.12 15.55
N LEU A 92 9.10 9.43 14.71
CA LEU A 92 8.79 9.88 13.33
C LEU A 92 7.92 11.14 13.31
N SER A 93 7.01 11.30 14.27
CA SER A 93 6.18 12.51 14.41
C SER A 93 6.98 13.75 14.79
N SER A 94 8.23 13.60 15.26
CA SER A 94 9.14 14.70 15.56
C SER A 94 9.88 15.25 14.33
N ILE A 95 9.77 14.57 13.17
CA ILE A 95 10.35 15.06 11.91
C ILE A 95 9.62 16.34 11.51
N ASP A 96 10.38 17.43 11.39
CA ASP A 96 9.82 18.72 10.96
C ASP A 96 9.42 18.67 9.48
N MET A 97 8.12 18.81 9.24
CA MET A 97 7.53 18.84 7.91
C MET A 97 7.05 20.26 7.62
N ALA A 98 7.73 20.95 6.69
CA ALA A 98 7.44 22.36 6.37
C ALA A 98 6.00 22.60 5.85
N ASP A 99 5.40 21.63 5.15
CA ASP A 99 4.14 21.82 4.43
C ASP A 99 2.92 21.22 5.13
N ALA A 100 3.02 19.97 5.62
CA ALA A 100 1.91 19.29 6.31
C ALA A 100 2.42 18.11 7.15
N PRO A 101 1.78 17.83 8.29
CA PRO A 101 2.11 16.63 9.07
C PRO A 101 1.80 15.35 8.26
N PRO A 102 2.47 14.23 8.59
CA PRO A 102 2.15 12.95 7.95
C PRO A 102 0.73 12.49 8.26
N VAL A 103 0.13 11.77 7.32
CA VAL A 103 -1.12 11.04 7.57
C VAL A 103 -0.79 9.78 8.36
N VAL A 104 -1.42 9.64 9.54
CA VAL A 104 -1.20 8.51 10.45
C VAL A 104 -2.46 7.65 10.53
N THR A 105 -2.31 6.34 10.40
CA THR A 105 -3.39 5.37 10.57
C THR A 105 -2.84 4.00 10.97
N ALA A 106 -3.36 3.39 12.03
CA ALA A 106 -3.14 2.00 12.44
C ALA A 106 -1.68 1.50 12.28
N GLY A 107 -0.71 2.24 12.81
CA GLY A 107 0.71 1.87 12.72
C GLY A 107 1.33 2.12 11.34
N CYS A 108 0.73 2.97 10.52
CA CYS A 108 1.31 3.41 9.27
C CYS A 108 1.41 4.94 9.22
N MET A 109 2.46 5.47 8.61
CA MET A 109 2.64 6.91 8.43
C MET A 109 3.00 7.19 6.97
N LEU A 110 2.28 8.14 6.37
CA LEU A 110 2.48 8.61 5.01
C LEU A 110 2.89 10.08 5.02
N PHE A 111 4.13 10.35 4.64
CA PHE A 111 4.67 11.68 4.42
C PHE A 111 4.45 12.10 2.97
N ARG A 112 4.16 13.38 2.73
CA ARG A 112 3.93 13.95 1.40
C ARG A 112 2.92 13.14 0.59
N PRO A 113 1.65 12.97 1.08
CA PRO A 113 0.63 12.28 0.33
C PRO A 113 0.46 12.94 -1.05
N PRO A 114 0.45 12.16 -2.15
CA PRO A 114 0.28 12.72 -3.48
C PRO A 114 -1.17 13.15 -3.70
N ASP A 115 -1.37 14.03 -4.69
CA ASP A 115 -2.71 14.33 -5.18
C ASP A 115 -3.39 13.07 -5.74
N PRO A 116 -4.71 12.96 -5.60
CA PRO A 116 -5.46 11.85 -6.17
C PRO A 116 -5.32 11.77 -7.69
N VAL A 117 -5.00 10.57 -8.23
CA VAL A 117 -4.96 10.33 -9.68
C VAL A 117 -6.31 10.62 -10.33
N GLN A 118 -6.31 11.04 -11.60
CA GLN A 118 -7.53 11.31 -12.34
C GLN A 118 -7.51 10.58 -13.69
N PRO A 119 -8.60 9.86 -14.06
CA PRO A 119 -9.80 9.58 -13.23
C PRO A 119 -9.49 8.60 -12.09
N GLN A 120 -10.24 8.72 -10.98
CA GLN A 120 -10.13 7.80 -9.85
C GLN A 120 -10.77 6.44 -10.17
N PRO A 121 -10.04 5.31 -9.99
CA PRO A 121 -10.68 3.99 -10.00
C PRO A 121 -11.54 3.81 -8.75
N ARG A 122 -12.70 3.18 -8.88
CA ARG A 122 -13.54 2.78 -7.75
C ARG A 122 -12.95 1.54 -7.07
N VAL A 123 -12.05 1.74 -6.12
CA VAL A 123 -11.46 0.66 -5.33
C VAL A 123 -12.25 0.48 -4.05
N LEU A 124 -12.62 -0.77 -3.72
CA LEU A 124 -13.31 -1.12 -2.49
C LEU A 124 -12.41 -2.01 -1.62
N VAL A 125 -12.24 -1.63 -0.34
CA VAL A 125 -11.55 -2.43 0.68
C VAL A 125 -12.57 -2.96 1.66
N VAL A 126 -12.70 -4.28 1.73
CA VAL A 126 -13.76 -4.99 2.47
C VAL A 126 -13.15 -5.80 3.60
N THR A 127 -13.69 -5.69 4.83
CA THR A 127 -13.28 -6.54 5.96
C THR A 127 -14.40 -7.45 6.44
N ALA A 128 -14.06 -8.68 6.85
CA ALA A 128 -14.99 -9.61 7.43
C ALA A 128 -15.40 -9.19 8.85
N GLY A 129 -14.46 -8.75 9.66
CA GLY A 129 -14.70 -8.26 11.01
C GLY A 129 -13.97 -6.95 11.29
N THR A 130 -14.27 -6.36 12.46
CA THR A 130 -13.60 -5.14 12.92
C THR A 130 -12.13 -5.38 13.30
N SER A 131 -11.78 -6.61 13.68
CA SER A 131 -10.39 -7.00 13.98
C SER A 131 -9.49 -7.04 12.73
N ASP A 132 -10.07 -7.06 11.53
CA ASP A 132 -9.33 -7.01 10.25
C ASP A 132 -8.99 -5.56 9.83
N ILE A 133 -9.52 -4.54 10.52
CA ILE A 133 -9.35 -3.13 10.17
C ILE A 133 -7.87 -2.71 10.09
N PRO A 134 -6.95 -3.11 11.00
CA PRO A 134 -5.55 -2.70 10.88
C PRO A 134 -4.90 -3.13 9.56
N VAL A 135 -5.24 -4.30 9.03
CA VAL A 135 -4.76 -4.79 7.73
C VAL A 135 -5.41 -4.00 6.57
N ALA A 136 -6.69 -3.62 6.72
CA ALA A 136 -7.37 -2.75 5.77
C ALA A 136 -6.76 -1.35 5.74
N ASP A 137 -6.40 -0.81 6.90
CA ASP A 137 -5.74 0.49 7.01
C ASP A 137 -4.38 0.50 6.30
N GLU A 138 -3.56 -0.56 6.47
CA GLU A 138 -2.31 -0.73 5.73
C GLU A 138 -2.55 -0.74 4.22
N ALA A 139 -3.59 -1.43 3.75
CA ALA A 139 -3.94 -1.45 2.32
C ALA A 139 -4.37 -0.07 1.82
N VAL A 140 -5.26 0.61 2.56
CA VAL A 140 -5.80 1.92 2.18
C VAL A 140 -4.72 3.00 2.14
N ILE A 141 -3.84 3.07 3.15
CA ILE A 141 -2.77 4.08 3.15
C ILE A 141 -1.72 3.79 2.06
N THR A 142 -1.51 2.51 1.72
CA THR A 142 -0.63 2.11 0.60
C THR A 142 -1.23 2.55 -0.75
N LEU A 143 -2.54 2.42 -0.93
CA LEU A 143 -3.24 2.95 -2.11
C LEU A 143 -3.14 4.47 -2.15
N ALA A 144 -3.36 5.15 -1.02
CA ALA A 144 -3.26 6.61 -0.90
C ALA A 144 -1.85 7.12 -1.23
N ALA A 145 -0.79 6.41 -0.83
CA ALA A 145 0.59 6.73 -1.21
C ALA A 145 0.84 6.68 -2.73
N ASN A 146 -0.09 6.14 -3.49
CA ASN A 146 -0.06 6.11 -4.97
C ASN A 146 -1.22 6.91 -5.60
N GLY A 147 -1.83 7.82 -4.85
CA GLY A 147 -2.89 8.70 -5.31
C GLY A 147 -4.24 8.00 -5.52
N ILE A 148 -4.43 6.77 -5.03
CA ILE A 148 -5.69 6.04 -5.15
C ILE A 148 -6.50 6.16 -3.87
N THR A 149 -7.70 6.74 -3.96
CA THR A 149 -8.66 6.80 -2.86
C THR A 149 -9.53 5.54 -2.87
N ALA A 150 -9.52 4.77 -1.78
CA ALA A 150 -10.33 3.58 -1.64
C ALA A 150 -11.56 3.82 -0.75
N ASN A 151 -12.71 3.30 -1.18
CA ASN A 151 -13.88 3.17 -0.32
C ASN A 151 -13.70 2.00 0.65
N ARG A 152 -14.31 2.09 1.82
CA ARG A 152 -14.20 1.08 2.88
C ARG A 152 -15.56 0.48 3.18
N LEU A 153 -15.62 -0.84 3.31
CA LEU A 153 -16.80 -1.60 3.75
C LEU A 153 -16.37 -2.55 4.87
N HIS A 154 -16.67 -2.19 6.10
CA HIS A 154 -16.22 -2.94 7.28
C HIS A 154 -17.30 -3.82 7.87
N ASP A 155 -16.86 -4.91 8.55
CA ASP A 155 -17.70 -5.80 9.36
C ASP A 155 -18.85 -6.44 8.58
N VAL A 156 -18.57 -6.93 7.37
CA VAL A 156 -19.56 -7.60 6.49
C VAL A 156 -19.29 -9.11 6.35
N GLY A 157 -18.76 -9.73 7.40
CA GLY A 157 -18.50 -11.17 7.44
C GLY A 157 -19.72 -12.04 7.15
N VAL A 158 -19.45 -13.24 6.64
CA VAL A 158 -20.48 -14.18 6.16
C VAL A 158 -21.45 -14.66 7.24
N ALA A 159 -21.09 -14.58 8.51
CA ALA A 159 -22.00 -14.89 9.62
C ALA A 159 -23.21 -13.94 9.70
N GLY A 160 -23.11 -12.77 9.05
CA GLY A 160 -24.21 -11.83 8.89
C GLY A 160 -24.32 -11.36 7.45
N LEU A 161 -24.52 -12.28 6.51
CA LEU A 161 -24.48 -12.06 5.07
C LEU A 161 -25.39 -10.91 4.59
N HIS A 162 -26.50 -10.64 5.29
CA HIS A 162 -27.38 -9.52 5.00
C HIS A 162 -26.67 -8.15 5.07
N ARG A 163 -25.59 -8.01 5.85
CA ARG A 163 -24.78 -6.80 5.93
C ARG A 163 -24.05 -6.55 4.61
N LEU A 164 -23.44 -7.60 4.03
CA LEU A 164 -22.82 -7.53 2.72
C LEU A 164 -23.85 -7.25 1.62
N LEU A 165 -24.98 -7.96 1.64
CA LEU A 165 -26.01 -7.81 0.61
C LEU A 165 -26.66 -6.42 0.60
N ALA A 166 -26.67 -5.70 1.73
CA ALA A 166 -27.11 -4.31 1.78
C ALA A 166 -26.16 -3.35 0.99
N HIS A 167 -24.94 -3.77 0.67
CA HIS A 167 -23.93 -3.04 -0.08
C HIS A 167 -23.57 -3.69 -1.42
N LEU A 168 -24.52 -4.43 -1.99
CA LEU A 168 -24.28 -5.17 -3.25
C LEU A 168 -23.90 -4.23 -4.40
N ASP A 169 -24.49 -3.04 -4.48
CA ASP A 169 -24.19 -2.06 -5.51
C ASP A 169 -22.75 -1.54 -5.42
N ASP A 170 -22.22 -1.37 -4.21
CA ASP A 170 -20.81 -0.98 -3.99
C ASP A 170 -19.88 -2.06 -4.50
N VAL A 171 -20.18 -3.34 -4.22
CA VAL A 171 -19.39 -4.51 -4.65
C VAL A 171 -19.41 -4.66 -6.16
N THR A 172 -20.59 -4.60 -6.78
CA THR A 172 -20.76 -4.87 -8.23
C THR A 172 -20.28 -3.72 -9.11
N SER A 173 -20.25 -2.49 -8.57
CA SER A 173 -19.81 -1.31 -9.30
C SER A 173 -18.31 -1.01 -9.12
N ALA A 174 -17.59 -1.75 -8.27
CA ALA A 174 -16.16 -1.55 -8.05
C ALA A 174 -15.34 -1.91 -9.30
N ASN A 175 -14.24 -1.16 -9.53
CA ASN A 175 -13.26 -1.50 -10.56
C ASN A 175 -12.23 -2.53 -10.06
N ALA A 176 -12.04 -2.60 -8.74
CA ALA A 176 -11.18 -3.59 -8.09
C ALA A 176 -11.50 -3.68 -6.59
N ILE A 177 -11.32 -4.86 -5.99
CA ILE A 177 -11.66 -5.12 -4.58
C ILE A 177 -10.48 -5.76 -3.85
N ILE A 178 -10.20 -5.29 -2.63
CA ILE A 178 -9.37 -5.99 -1.66
C ILE A 178 -10.28 -6.55 -0.59
N VAL A 179 -10.26 -7.88 -0.38
CA VAL A 179 -11.07 -8.58 0.63
C VAL A 179 -10.15 -9.08 1.73
N ILE A 180 -10.43 -8.70 2.97
CA ILE A 180 -9.60 -9.00 4.13
C ILE A 180 -10.43 -9.80 5.12
N ALA A 181 -10.00 -11.02 5.42
CA ALA A 181 -10.78 -11.94 6.26
C ALA A 181 -9.87 -12.93 7.01
N GLY A 182 -10.12 -13.08 8.30
CA GLY A 182 -9.57 -14.13 9.13
C GLY A 182 -10.45 -15.38 9.18
N MET A 183 -10.34 -16.16 10.24
CA MET A 183 -11.09 -17.39 10.47
C MET A 183 -10.91 -18.42 9.32
N GLU A 184 -11.96 -18.67 8.56
CA GLU A 184 -11.97 -19.56 7.38
C GLU A 184 -11.92 -18.80 6.05
N GLY A 185 -11.83 -17.47 6.06
CA GLY A 185 -11.66 -16.66 4.85
C GLY A 185 -12.82 -16.68 3.85
N ALA A 186 -14.02 -17.14 4.26
CA ALA A 186 -15.14 -17.39 3.35
C ALA A 186 -15.66 -16.15 2.61
N LEU A 187 -15.47 -14.94 3.18
CA LEU A 187 -15.91 -13.69 2.56
C LEU A 187 -15.31 -13.52 1.16
N SER A 188 -14.06 -13.94 0.95
CA SER A 188 -13.38 -13.82 -0.34
C SER A 188 -14.09 -14.59 -1.44
N SER A 189 -14.57 -15.82 -1.14
CA SER A 189 -15.34 -16.64 -2.08
C SER A 189 -16.68 -16.01 -2.43
N VAL A 190 -17.36 -15.41 -1.44
CA VAL A 190 -18.65 -14.74 -1.67
C VAL A 190 -18.46 -13.50 -2.55
N ILE A 191 -17.52 -12.64 -2.22
CA ILE A 191 -17.20 -11.44 -3.03
C ILE A 191 -16.80 -11.84 -4.45
N GLY A 192 -15.89 -12.82 -4.59
CA GLY A 192 -15.45 -13.29 -5.91
C GLY A 192 -16.55 -13.88 -6.78
N GLY A 193 -17.65 -14.38 -6.16
CA GLY A 193 -18.84 -14.83 -6.86
C GLY A 193 -19.84 -13.72 -7.23
N LEU A 194 -19.68 -12.51 -6.68
CA LEU A 194 -20.59 -11.37 -6.87
C LEU A 194 -20.08 -10.34 -7.87
N THR A 195 -18.77 -10.33 -8.19
CA THR A 195 -18.16 -9.31 -9.05
C THR A 195 -17.34 -9.91 -10.17
N SER A 196 -17.19 -9.15 -11.26
CA SER A 196 -16.29 -9.48 -12.38
C SER A 196 -14.95 -8.73 -12.32
N CYS A 197 -14.78 -7.80 -11.38
CA CYS A 197 -13.55 -7.04 -11.25
C CYS A 197 -12.44 -7.87 -10.58
N PRO A 198 -11.16 -7.46 -10.67
CA PRO A 198 -10.05 -8.08 -9.95
C PRO A 198 -10.31 -8.10 -8.43
N VAL A 199 -10.13 -9.26 -7.80
CA VAL A 199 -10.27 -9.45 -6.35
C VAL A 199 -8.94 -9.92 -5.78
N ILE A 200 -8.39 -9.13 -4.85
CA ILE A 200 -7.21 -9.50 -4.07
C ILE A 200 -7.66 -9.90 -2.68
N ALA A 201 -7.43 -11.15 -2.29
CA ALA A 201 -7.80 -11.68 -0.98
C ALA A 201 -6.61 -11.67 -0.03
N VAL A 202 -6.82 -11.13 1.16
CA VAL A 202 -5.85 -11.06 2.25
C VAL A 202 -6.36 -11.94 3.40
N PRO A 203 -5.75 -13.11 3.63
CA PRO A 203 -6.01 -13.85 4.86
C PRO A 203 -5.44 -13.06 6.04
N THR A 204 -6.13 -13.04 7.19
CA THR A 204 -5.59 -12.43 8.40
C THR A 204 -5.35 -13.47 9.49
N SER A 205 -4.42 -13.15 10.40
CA SER A 205 -4.14 -13.96 11.59
C SER A 205 -5.28 -13.91 12.62
N VAL A 206 -6.32 -13.11 12.37
CA VAL A 206 -7.50 -12.99 13.22
C VAL A 206 -8.26 -14.30 13.25
N GLY A 207 -8.38 -14.90 14.43
CA GLY A 207 -9.10 -16.14 14.60
C GLY A 207 -8.79 -16.84 15.93
N TYR A 208 -9.40 -18.00 16.10
CA TYR A 208 -9.18 -18.90 17.24
C TYR A 208 -9.36 -20.38 16.79
N GLY A 209 -9.11 -21.31 17.70
CA GLY A 209 -9.30 -22.74 17.43
C GLY A 209 -8.42 -23.23 16.26
N ALA A 210 -9.05 -23.69 15.19
CA ALA A 210 -8.37 -24.19 14.00
C ALA A 210 -7.93 -23.08 13.01
N GLY A 211 -7.99 -21.80 13.39
CA GLY A 211 -7.57 -20.69 12.53
C GLY A 211 -6.07 -20.66 12.23
N LEU A 212 -5.24 -21.22 13.15
CA LEU A 212 -3.78 -21.38 13.01
C LEU A 212 -3.10 -20.10 12.50
N ASP A 213 -3.36 -18.97 13.16
CA ASP A 213 -2.78 -17.66 12.85
C ASP A 213 -2.91 -17.28 11.36
N GLY A 214 -4.09 -17.55 10.78
CA GLY A 214 -4.42 -17.21 9.39
C GLY A 214 -4.11 -18.30 8.36
N VAL A 215 -3.47 -19.40 8.73
CA VAL A 215 -3.16 -20.50 7.78
C VAL A 215 -4.45 -21.11 7.22
N THR A 216 -5.48 -21.30 8.06
CA THR A 216 -6.77 -21.82 7.60
C THR A 216 -7.42 -20.87 6.59
N ALA A 217 -7.43 -19.56 6.84
CA ALA A 217 -7.93 -18.58 5.88
C ALA A 217 -7.14 -18.60 4.57
N LEU A 218 -5.80 -18.66 4.65
CA LEU A 218 -4.92 -18.73 3.48
C LEU A 218 -5.25 -19.95 2.61
N LEU A 219 -5.34 -21.13 3.20
CA LEU A 219 -5.62 -22.37 2.48
C LEU A 219 -7.03 -22.38 1.89
N ALA A 220 -8.03 -21.88 2.63
CA ALA A 220 -9.42 -21.79 2.15
C ALA A 220 -9.54 -20.82 0.98
N MET A 221 -8.89 -19.66 1.03
CA MET A 221 -8.86 -18.70 -0.08
C MET A 221 -8.24 -19.31 -1.34
N HIS A 222 -7.15 -20.09 -1.20
CA HIS A 222 -6.54 -20.80 -2.33
C HIS A 222 -7.39 -21.95 -2.87
N ALA A 223 -8.26 -22.54 -2.04
CA ALA A 223 -9.18 -23.60 -2.42
C ALA A 223 -10.55 -23.08 -2.88
N SER A 224 -10.70 -21.76 -3.05
CA SER A 224 -11.98 -21.14 -3.42
C SER A 224 -12.48 -21.60 -4.78
N CYS A 225 -13.80 -21.87 -4.86
CA CYS A 225 -14.50 -22.11 -6.13
C CYS A 225 -14.69 -20.83 -6.97
N ALA A 226 -14.56 -19.64 -6.37
CA ALA A 226 -14.65 -18.38 -7.10
C ALA A 226 -13.38 -18.15 -7.91
N SER A 227 -13.50 -18.24 -9.23
CA SER A 227 -12.38 -18.18 -10.16
C SER A 227 -11.76 -16.79 -10.20
N GLY A 228 -10.41 -16.71 -10.29
CA GLY A 228 -9.71 -15.45 -10.55
C GLY A 228 -9.39 -14.61 -9.30
N ILE A 229 -9.65 -15.11 -8.09
CA ILE A 229 -9.18 -14.48 -6.86
C ILE A 229 -7.66 -14.63 -6.77
N SER A 230 -6.95 -13.53 -6.53
CA SER A 230 -5.52 -13.54 -6.22
C SER A 230 -5.30 -13.43 -4.72
N VAL A 231 -4.54 -14.35 -4.13
CA VAL A 231 -4.31 -14.39 -2.69
C VAL A 231 -2.89 -13.89 -2.37
N VAL A 232 -2.77 -13.03 -1.38
CA VAL A 232 -1.48 -12.53 -0.87
C VAL A 232 -1.14 -13.18 0.47
N GLY A 233 0.01 -12.82 1.06
CA GLY A 233 0.43 -13.35 2.36
C GLY A 233 -0.51 -12.95 3.50
N ILE A 234 -0.43 -13.70 4.62
CA ILE A 234 -1.21 -13.41 5.82
C ILE A 234 -0.87 -12.00 6.33
N ASP A 235 -1.90 -11.24 6.72
CA ASP A 235 -1.82 -9.85 7.21
C ASP A 235 -1.14 -8.87 6.24
N ASN A 236 -1.03 -9.18 4.95
CA ASN A 236 -0.28 -8.40 3.99
C ASN A 236 -1.17 -7.41 3.21
N GLY A 237 -1.67 -6.38 3.92
CA GLY A 237 -2.45 -5.29 3.32
C GLY A 237 -1.64 -4.50 2.29
N PHE A 238 -0.36 -4.23 2.58
CA PHE A 238 0.58 -3.61 1.64
C PHE A 238 0.69 -4.39 0.34
N GLY A 239 0.96 -5.69 0.43
CA GLY A 239 1.09 -6.54 -0.77
C GLY A 239 -0.18 -6.60 -1.61
N ALA A 240 -1.35 -6.58 -0.97
CA ALA A 240 -2.64 -6.53 -1.66
C ALA A 240 -2.82 -5.23 -2.45
N ALA A 241 -2.53 -4.09 -1.83
CA ALA A 241 -2.59 -2.80 -2.50
C ALA A 241 -1.63 -2.74 -3.70
N VAL A 242 -0.38 -3.21 -3.54
CA VAL A 242 0.61 -3.26 -4.62
C VAL A 242 0.15 -4.17 -5.77
N ALA A 243 -0.38 -5.36 -5.46
CA ALA A 243 -0.89 -6.28 -6.47
C ALA A 243 -2.04 -5.63 -7.25
N LEU A 244 -3.00 -5.03 -6.54
CA LEU A 244 -4.15 -4.37 -7.15
C LEU A 244 -3.73 -3.21 -8.05
N MET A 245 -2.79 -2.36 -7.61
CA MET A 245 -2.26 -1.26 -8.42
C MET A 245 -1.62 -1.75 -9.73
N ARG A 246 -0.91 -2.88 -9.71
CA ARG A 246 -0.35 -3.48 -10.92
C ARG A 246 -1.42 -3.91 -11.91
N TYR A 247 -2.56 -4.46 -11.43
CA TYR A 247 -3.70 -4.78 -12.30
C TYR A 247 -4.32 -3.51 -12.91
N LEU A 248 -4.52 -2.47 -12.10
CA LEU A 248 -5.10 -1.21 -12.57
C LEU A 248 -4.21 -0.52 -13.62
N LYS A 249 -2.89 -0.51 -13.44
CA LYS A 249 -1.95 0.05 -14.42
C LYS A 249 -1.98 -0.69 -15.77
N GLN A 250 -2.19 -2.01 -15.76
CA GLN A 250 -2.26 -2.80 -17.00
C GLN A 250 -3.58 -2.61 -17.76
N ALA A 251 -4.67 -2.32 -17.03
CA ALA A 251 -5.99 -2.13 -17.65
C ALA A 251 -6.11 -0.81 -18.45
N GLY A 252 -5.19 0.14 -18.28
CA GLY A 252 -5.28 1.48 -18.89
C GLY A 252 -6.39 2.33 -18.27
N PRO A 253 -6.53 3.60 -18.67
CA PRO A 253 -7.67 4.42 -18.26
C PRO A 253 -8.95 3.83 -18.87
N GLN A 254 -9.90 3.46 -18.00
CA GLN A 254 -11.26 3.04 -18.39
C GLN A 254 -12.19 4.24 -18.51
#